data_e79da8871cb7722bcaf1e7d73f4f8559
#
_entry.id   e79da8871cb7722bcaf1e7d73f4f8559
#
_cell.length_a   1.000
_cell.length_b   1.000
_cell.length_c   1.000
_cell.angle_alpha   90.00
_cell.angle_beta   90.00
_cell.angle_gamma   90.00
#
_symmetry.space_group_name_H-M   'P 1'
#
loop_
_entity.id
_entity.type
_entity.pdbx_description
1 polymer ?
#
loop_
_entity_poly.entity_id
_entity_poly.type
_entity_poly.pdbx_seq_one_letter_code
_entity_poly.pdbx_strand_id
1 'polypeptide(L)'
;MGPSGSGKSFFMNHLVRQYYEQGTHVVLVDTGNSYQGLCEMIRCKTNGADGVYFTYTEEKPISFNPFYTDDYVFDVEKKDSIKTLLLTLWKSEDDKVTKTESGELGSAVNAYIERIRADRSIVPSFNTFYEYMRDDYRRELAEREIKVEKSDFNIDNMLTTMRQYYRDGRYDFLLNSTENIDLLGKRFIVFEIDSIKENRELFPVVTIIIMEAFINKMRRLKGVRKQLIVEEAWKALSSANMAEYLRYMYKTVRKYYGEAIVVTQEVDDIISSPVVKESIINNSDCKILLDQRKYMNKFDAIQSLLGLTEKEKSQILSINMANNPSRLYKEVWIGLGGTQSAVYATEVSAEEYLAYTTEETEKVEVYRLAEQLGGDIEAVIRQLAERRRKKE
;
A
#
# COMPACT_ATOMS: atom_id res chain seq x y z
N MET A 1 -1.52 2.57 -16.63
CA MET A 1 -0.56 1.59 -17.20
C MET A 1 0.45 2.29 -18.09
N GLY A 2 1.68 1.84 -18.11
CA GLY A 2 2.72 2.36 -19.03
C GLY A 2 4.04 1.64 -18.84
N PRO A 3 4.77 1.36 -19.90
CA PRO A 3 6.07 0.71 -19.84
C PRO A 3 7.09 1.51 -19.03
N SER A 4 8.19 0.86 -18.65
CA SER A 4 9.30 1.54 -17.97
C SER A 4 9.78 2.73 -18.81
N GLY A 5 10.03 3.88 -18.17
CA GLY A 5 10.44 5.12 -18.83
C GLY A 5 9.29 5.93 -19.47
N SER A 6 8.04 5.47 -19.42
CA SER A 6 6.90 6.22 -19.98
C SER A 6 6.44 7.40 -19.13
N GLY A 7 7.01 7.60 -17.93
CA GLY A 7 6.68 8.67 -17.00
C GLY A 7 5.53 8.36 -16.03
N LYS A 8 5.28 7.08 -15.74
CA LYS A 8 4.24 6.64 -14.78
C LYS A 8 4.35 7.35 -13.43
N SER A 9 5.47 7.18 -12.75
CA SER A 9 5.67 7.73 -11.41
C SER A 9 5.56 9.25 -11.41
N PHE A 10 6.04 9.91 -12.46
CA PHE A 10 5.89 11.35 -12.65
C PHE A 10 4.41 11.76 -12.75
N PHE A 11 3.65 11.12 -13.64
CA PHE A 11 2.22 11.37 -13.80
C PHE A 11 1.45 11.09 -12.50
N MET A 12 1.77 9.98 -11.84
CA MET A 12 1.13 9.60 -10.59
C MET A 12 1.43 10.58 -9.44
N ASN A 13 2.67 11.06 -9.30
CA ASN A 13 3.00 12.11 -8.34
C ASN A 13 2.15 13.36 -8.56
N HIS A 14 2.02 13.82 -9.81
CA HIS A 14 1.20 14.97 -10.16
C HIS A 14 -0.29 14.74 -9.81
N LEU A 15 -0.83 13.59 -10.18
CA LEU A 15 -2.21 13.22 -9.89
C LEU A 15 -2.49 13.16 -8.38
N VAL A 16 -1.64 12.46 -7.65
CA VAL A 16 -1.77 12.23 -6.20
C VAL A 16 -1.68 13.55 -5.42
N ARG A 17 -0.76 14.44 -5.80
CA ARG A 17 -0.65 15.76 -5.20
C ARG A 17 -1.94 16.56 -5.35
N GLN A 18 -2.53 16.58 -6.56
CA GLN A 18 -3.79 17.30 -6.79
C GLN A 18 -4.92 16.76 -5.92
N TYR A 19 -5.05 15.44 -5.77
CA TYR A 19 -6.03 14.84 -4.87
C TYR A 19 -5.77 15.20 -3.40
N TYR A 20 -4.51 15.17 -2.98
CA TYR A 20 -4.13 15.58 -1.63
C TYR A 20 -4.52 17.03 -1.35
N GLU A 21 -4.26 17.95 -2.27
CA GLU A 21 -4.64 19.36 -2.16
C GLU A 21 -6.16 19.57 -2.10
N GLN A 22 -6.94 18.68 -2.69
CA GLN A 22 -8.40 18.65 -2.60
C GLN A 22 -8.94 18.02 -1.29
N GLY A 23 -8.07 17.68 -0.34
CA GLY A 23 -8.45 17.12 0.95
C GLY A 23 -8.55 15.59 0.98
N THR A 24 -8.11 14.89 -0.06
CA THR A 24 -8.11 13.42 -0.10
C THR A 24 -7.05 12.85 0.84
N HIS A 25 -7.41 11.79 1.57
CA HIS A 25 -6.44 10.96 2.28
C HIS A 25 -5.84 9.92 1.33
N VAL A 26 -4.53 9.95 1.19
CA VAL A 26 -3.78 9.11 0.25
C VAL A 26 -2.94 8.12 1.01
N VAL A 27 -3.06 6.85 0.66
CA VAL A 27 -2.17 5.77 1.09
C VAL A 27 -1.52 5.16 -0.14
N LEU A 28 -0.21 5.21 -0.19
CA LEU A 28 0.63 4.72 -1.29
C LEU A 28 1.43 3.51 -0.85
N VAL A 29 1.45 2.49 -1.69
CA VAL A 29 2.40 1.39 -1.63
C VAL A 29 3.35 1.55 -2.81
N ASP A 30 4.59 1.86 -2.53
CA ASP A 30 5.63 2.18 -3.51
C ASP A 30 6.74 1.13 -3.53
N THR A 31 7.35 0.93 -4.69
CA THR A 31 8.51 0.04 -4.88
C THR A 31 9.54 0.73 -5.78
N GLY A 32 10.29 1.66 -5.26
CA GLY A 32 11.30 2.37 -6.05
C GLY A 32 11.52 3.82 -5.63
N ASN A 33 11.11 4.18 -4.41
CA ASN A 33 11.31 5.51 -3.84
C ASN A 33 10.78 6.66 -4.72
N SER A 34 9.69 6.42 -5.45
CA SER A 34 9.16 7.36 -6.44
C SER A 34 8.43 8.55 -5.81
N TYR A 35 7.91 8.40 -4.58
CA TYR A 35 7.10 9.42 -3.91
C TYR A 35 7.80 10.09 -2.73
N GLN A 36 9.07 9.78 -2.49
CA GLN A 36 9.82 10.34 -1.37
C GLN A 36 9.88 11.86 -1.42
N GLY A 37 10.20 12.46 -2.58
CA GLY A 37 10.30 13.91 -2.74
C GLY A 37 8.98 14.63 -2.46
N LEU A 38 7.87 14.14 -3.02
CA LEU A 38 6.53 14.68 -2.74
C LEU A 38 6.15 14.54 -1.27
N CYS A 39 6.42 13.38 -0.66
CA CYS A 39 6.13 13.14 0.75
C CYS A 39 6.89 14.09 1.67
N GLU A 40 8.18 14.30 1.41
CA GLU A 40 9.01 15.24 2.17
C GLU A 40 8.54 16.70 2.02
N MET A 41 8.16 17.10 0.81
CA MET A 41 7.56 18.44 0.60
C MET A 41 6.28 18.63 1.38
N ILE A 42 5.39 17.63 1.38
CA ILE A 42 4.15 17.69 2.17
C ILE A 42 4.47 17.76 3.66
N ARG A 43 5.42 16.98 4.13
CA ARG A 43 5.87 16.97 5.52
C ARG A 43 6.39 18.34 5.95
N CYS A 44 7.25 18.95 5.15
CA CYS A 44 7.78 20.29 5.41
C CYS A 44 6.66 21.35 5.44
N LYS A 45 5.77 21.36 4.44
CA LYS A 45 4.66 22.32 4.38
C LYS A 45 3.65 22.21 5.49
N THR A 46 3.49 21.03 6.05
CA THR A 46 2.52 20.76 7.13
C THR A 46 3.15 20.71 8.52
N ASN A 47 4.43 21.06 8.66
CA ASN A 47 5.21 20.94 9.89
C ASN A 47 5.10 19.53 10.51
N GLY A 48 5.13 18.49 9.68
CA GLY A 48 5.03 17.09 10.09
C GLY A 48 3.61 16.60 10.40
N ALA A 49 2.59 17.43 10.20
CA ALA A 49 1.21 16.99 10.38
C ALA A 49 0.83 15.90 9.37
N ASP A 50 1.28 16.02 8.13
CA ASP A 50 1.12 15.02 7.07
C ASP A 50 2.50 14.63 6.49
N GLY A 51 2.53 13.71 5.53
CA GLY A 51 3.77 13.28 4.87
C GLY A 51 4.53 12.24 5.69
N VAL A 52 3.91 11.09 5.93
CA VAL A 52 4.56 9.96 6.60
C VAL A 52 5.15 9.01 5.56
N TYR A 53 6.46 8.79 5.65
CA TYR A 53 7.20 7.90 4.76
C TYR A 53 7.75 6.73 5.54
N PHE A 54 7.20 5.55 5.31
CA PHE A 54 7.69 4.30 5.89
C PHE A 54 8.63 3.63 4.91
N THR A 55 9.83 3.34 5.36
CA THR A 55 10.78 2.51 4.63
C THR A 55 11.39 1.52 5.60
N TYR A 56 11.72 0.34 5.11
CA TYR A 56 12.42 -0.66 5.90
C TYR A 56 13.92 -0.53 5.69
N THR A 57 14.65 -0.24 6.75
CA THR A 57 16.10 -0.44 6.85
C THR A 57 16.39 -1.21 8.12
N GLU A 58 17.53 -1.87 8.22
CA GLU A 58 17.95 -2.55 9.46
C GLU A 58 18.08 -1.56 10.63
N GLU A 59 18.43 -0.30 10.34
CA GLU A 59 18.57 0.76 11.35
C GLU A 59 17.24 1.39 11.75
N LYS A 60 16.25 1.38 10.83
CA LYS A 60 14.90 1.92 11.05
C LYS A 60 13.86 0.93 10.52
N PRO A 61 13.64 -0.15 11.24
CA PRO A 61 12.65 -1.13 10.82
C PRO A 61 11.23 -0.55 10.93
N ILE A 62 10.36 -0.97 10.01
CA ILE A 62 8.93 -0.69 10.10
C ILE A 62 8.38 -1.39 11.34
N SER A 63 7.72 -0.64 12.22
CA SER A 63 7.13 -1.16 13.45
C SER A 63 5.67 -0.74 13.57
N PHE A 64 4.83 -1.69 13.94
CA PHE A 64 3.39 -1.50 14.14
C PHE A 64 2.92 -2.18 15.41
N ASN A 65 1.72 -1.84 15.84
CA ASN A 65 1.01 -2.60 16.85
C ASN A 65 -0.44 -2.86 16.39
N PRO A 66 -0.72 -4.01 15.78
CA PRO A 66 -2.05 -4.35 15.28
C PRO A 66 -3.07 -4.57 16.41
N PHE A 67 -2.63 -4.77 17.64
CA PHE A 67 -3.49 -4.90 18.83
C PHE A 67 -3.83 -3.56 19.48
N TYR A 68 -3.24 -2.47 19.02
CA TYR A 68 -3.53 -1.15 19.56
C TYR A 68 -4.88 -0.62 19.07
N THR A 69 -5.65 -0.03 19.97
CA THR A 69 -6.83 0.79 19.69
C THR A 69 -6.93 1.87 20.77
N ASP A 70 -7.35 3.10 20.40
CA ASP A 70 -7.37 4.24 21.32
C ASP A 70 -8.23 4.02 22.56
N ASP A 71 -9.38 3.34 22.42
CA ASP A 71 -10.35 3.14 23.51
C ASP A 71 -10.58 1.67 23.87
N TYR A 72 -9.67 0.77 23.49
CA TYR A 72 -9.86 -0.70 23.61
C TYR A 72 -11.16 -1.18 22.93
N VAL A 73 -11.57 -0.48 21.88
CA VAL A 73 -12.72 -0.85 21.06
C VAL A 73 -12.25 -1.77 19.94
N PHE A 74 -12.61 -3.03 20.04
CA PHE A 74 -12.34 -4.04 19.03
C PHE A 74 -13.67 -4.44 18.40
N ASP A 75 -13.99 -3.85 17.25
CA ASP A 75 -15.13 -4.24 16.43
C ASP A 75 -14.88 -5.59 15.73
N VAL A 76 -15.88 -6.10 15.04
CA VAL A 76 -15.79 -7.41 14.36
C VAL A 76 -14.66 -7.41 13.33
N GLU A 77 -14.52 -6.30 12.60
CA GLU A 77 -13.51 -6.15 11.57
C GLU A 77 -12.09 -6.11 12.13
N LYS A 78 -11.88 -5.40 13.22
CA LYS A 78 -10.57 -5.35 13.90
C LYS A 78 -10.17 -6.75 14.40
N LYS A 79 -11.10 -7.50 14.95
CA LYS A 79 -10.89 -8.88 15.39
C LYS A 79 -10.55 -9.81 14.22
N ASP A 80 -11.28 -9.67 13.10
CA ASP A 80 -11.02 -10.45 11.89
C ASP A 80 -9.66 -10.07 11.25
N SER A 81 -9.28 -8.80 11.27
CA SER A 81 -7.97 -8.34 10.81
C SER A 81 -6.84 -8.95 11.65
N ILE A 82 -6.95 -8.90 12.98
CA ILE A 82 -5.97 -9.54 13.90
C ILE A 82 -5.90 -11.03 13.62
N LYS A 83 -7.03 -11.72 13.49
CA LYS A 83 -7.07 -13.16 13.18
C LYS A 83 -6.38 -13.46 11.85
N THR A 84 -6.64 -12.67 10.81
CA THR A 84 -6.03 -12.84 9.49
C THR A 84 -4.52 -12.63 9.55
N LEU A 85 -4.06 -11.61 10.26
CA LEU A 85 -2.65 -11.39 10.50
C LEU A 85 -2.00 -12.59 11.18
N LEU A 86 -2.59 -13.09 12.29
CA LEU A 86 -2.08 -14.22 13.03
C LEU A 86 -2.03 -15.51 12.18
N LEU A 87 -3.03 -15.73 11.31
CA LEU A 87 -3.00 -16.84 10.36
C LEU A 87 -1.83 -16.69 9.37
N THR A 88 -1.55 -15.49 8.89
CA THR A 88 -0.43 -15.22 7.98
C THR A 88 0.94 -15.39 8.66
N LEU A 89 1.03 -15.09 9.96
CA LEU A 89 2.24 -15.36 10.75
C LEU A 89 2.49 -16.85 10.98
N TRP A 90 1.41 -17.63 11.03
CA TRP A 90 1.46 -19.07 11.34
C TRP A 90 1.59 -19.92 10.09
N LYS A 91 0.83 -19.63 9.04
CA LYS A 91 0.68 -20.46 7.85
C LYS A 91 1.40 -19.82 6.64
N SER A 92 2.03 -20.66 5.83
CA SER A 92 2.51 -20.23 4.50
C SER A 92 1.34 -20.10 3.52
N GLU A 93 1.60 -19.47 2.36
CA GLU A 93 0.57 -19.30 1.32
C GLU A 93 0.03 -20.63 0.76
N ASP A 94 0.84 -21.68 0.80
CA ASP A 94 0.48 -23.02 0.31
C ASP A 94 -0.28 -23.85 1.35
N ASP A 95 -0.30 -23.41 2.62
CA ASP A 95 -0.95 -24.13 3.72
C ASP A 95 -2.47 -23.90 3.70
N LYS A 96 -3.24 -25.00 3.79
CA LYS A 96 -4.69 -24.91 3.96
C LYS A 96 -5.03 -24.61 5.41
N VAL A 97 -5.74 -23.49 5.63
CA VAL A 97 -6.32 -23.15 6.91
C VAL A 97 -7.64 -23.93 7.09
N THR A 98 -7.74 -24.74 8.13
CA THR A 98 -8.96 -25.47 8.45
C THR A 98 -9.98 -24.57 9.15
N LYS A 99 -11.26 -24.98 9.15
CA LYS A 99 -12.30 -24.27 9.90
C LYS A 99 -12.03 -24.29 11.41
N THR A 100 -11.48 -25.37 11.92
CA THR A 100 -11.13 -25.51 13.34
C THR A 100 -10.00 -24.56 13.71
N GLU A 101 -8.92 -24.50 12.93
CA GLU A 101 -7.82 -23.55 13.16
C GLU A 101 -8.30 -22.09 13.16
N SER A 102 -9.10 -21.71 12.16
CA SER A 102 -9.66 -20.35 12.08
C SER A 102 -10.63 -20.05 13.22
N GLY A 103 -11.43 -21.03 13.65
CA GLY A 103 -12.38 -20.90 14.75
C GLY A 103 -11.67 -20.77 16.12
N GLU A 104 -10.70 -21.63 16.39
CA GLU A 104 -9.94 -21.59 17.65
C GLU A 104 -9.11 -20.31 17.77
N LEU A 105 -8.48 -19.87 16.69
CA LEU A 105 -7.74 -18.62 16.71
C LEU A 105 -8.66 -17.41 16.91
N GLY A 106 -9.87 -17.42 16.31
CA GLY A 106 -10.89 -16.39 16.55
C GLY A 106 -11.36 -16.37 18.01
N SER A 107 -11.54 -17.55 18.62
CA SER A 107 -11.89 -17.71 20.04
C SER A 107 -10.77 -17.16 20.94
N ALA A 108 -9.53 -17.49 20.65
CA ALA A 108 -8.37 -16.98 21.37
C ALA A 108 -8.24 -15.45 21.31
N VAL A 109 -8.44 -14.85 20.13
CA VAL A 109 -8.44 -13.40 19.96
C VAL A 109 -9.54 -12.74 20.79
N ASN A 110 -10.75 -13.31 20.79
CA ASN A 110 -11.86 -12.81 21.60
C ASN A 110 -11.55 -12.88 23.10
N ALA A 111 -11.06 -14.03 23.58
CA ALA A 111 -10.74 -14.21 24.99
C ALA A 111 -9.59 -13.29 25.46
N TYR A 112 -8.56 -13.12 24.64
CA TYR A 112 -7.51 -12.14 24.90
C TYR A 112 -8.05 -10.71 25.01
N ILE A 113 -8.96 -10.31 24.10
CA ILE A 113 -9.57 -8.97 24.14
C ILE A 113 -10.39 -8.77 25.43
N GLU A 114 -11.16 -9.78 25.88
CA GLU A 114 -11.88 -9.69 27.15
C GLU A 114 -10.92 -9.57 28.34
N ARG A 115 -9.79 -10.27 28.30
CA ARG A 115 -8.75 -10.16 29.33
C ARG A 115 -8.17 -8.75 29.42
N ILE A 116 -7.76 -8.14 28.30
CA ILE A 116 -7.21 -6.76 28.30
C ILE A 116 -8.25 -5.70 28.63
N ARG A 117 -9.54 -6.00 28.44
CA ARG A 117 -10.63 -5.15 28.90
C ARG A 117 -10.82 -5.23 30.42
N ALA A 118 -10.68 -6.42 30.98
CA ALA A 118 -10.78 -6.66 32.42
C ALA A 118 -9.56 -6.13 33.20
N ASP A 119 -8.38 -6.24 32.61
CA ASP A 119 -7.13 -5.78 33.22
C ASP A 119 -6.40 -4.75 32.31
N ARG A 120 -6.59 -3.48 32.62
CA ARG A 120 -6.03 -2.34 31.88
C ARG A 120 -4.51 -2.15 32.10
N SER A 121 -3.89 -2.91 33.00
CA SER A 121 -2.43 -2.92 33.15
C SER A 121 -1.72 -3.66 32.02
N ILE A 122 -2.43 -4.51 31.29
CA ILE A 122 -1.91 -5.23 30.14
C ILE A 122 -1.88 -4.31 28.93
N VAL A 123 -0.70 -3.98 28.44
CA VAL A 123 -0.53 -3.21 27.20
C VAL A 123 -0.78 -4.15 26.02
N PRO A 124 -1.83 -3.92 25.19
CA PRO A 124 -2.11 -4.78 24.06
C PRO A 124 -0.96 -4.78 23.05
N SER A 125 -0.42 -5.96 22.74
CA SER A 125 0.65 -6.13 21.75
C SER A 125 0.70 -7.58 21.27
N PHE A 126 1.48 -7.86 20.25
CA PHE A 126 1.74 -9.25 19.86
C PHE A 126 2.44 -10.02 20.99
N ASN A 127 3.36 -9.40 21.70
CA ASN A 127 4.06 -10.05 22.84
C ASN A 127 3.08 -10.52 23.91
N THR A 128 2.16 -9.67 24.35
CA THR A 128 1.19 -10.03 25.40
C THR A 128 0.14 -11.02 24.90
N PHE A 129 -0.21 -10.98 23.61
CA PHE A 129 -1.04 -12.01 22.99
C PHE A 129 -0.32 -13.37 22.95
N TYR A 130 0.96 -13.38 22.54
CA TYR A 130 1.77 -14.60 22.51
C TYR A 130 1.89 -15.25 23.90
N GLU A 131 2.15 -14.44 24.95
CA GLU A 131 2.21 -14.88 26.34
C GLU A 131 0.87 -15.46 26.79
N TYR A 132 -0.24 -14.79 26.47
CA TYR A 132 -1.59 -15.30 26.74
C TYR A 132 -1.83 -16.67 26.09
N MET A 133 -1.46 -16.83 24.82
CA MET A 133 -1.59 -18.11 24.12
C MET A 133 -0.75 -19.21 24.76
N ARG A 134 0.49 -18.88 25.16
CA ARG A 134 1.43 -19.84 25.75
C ARG A 134 0.98 -20.32 27.14
N ASP A 135 0.53 -19.40 27.98
CA ASP A 135 0.34 -19.67 29.40
C ASP A 135 -1.13 -19.93 29.74
N ASP A 136 -2.05 -19.08 29.31
CA ASP A 136 -3.45 -19.15 29.71
C ASP A 136 -4.33 -19.93 28.73
N TYR A 137 -4.31 -19.58 27.44
CA TYR A 137 -5.18 -20.25 26.46
C TYR A 137 -4.85 -21.74 26.29
N ARG A 138 -3.58 -22.10 26.39
CA ARG A 138 -3.16 -23.49 26.41
C ARG A 138 -3.80 -24.26 27.58
N ARG A 139 -3.89 -23.65 28.77
CA ARG A 139 -4.53 -24.21 29.94
C ARG A 139 -6.05 -24.31 29.74
N GLU A 140 -6.66 -23.28 29.24
CA GLU A 140 -8.08 -23.23 28.89
C GLU A 140 -8.46 -24.39 27.92
N LEU A 141 -7.64 -24.60 26.86
CA LEU A 141 -7.86 -25.73 25.93
C LEU A 141 -7.77 -27.08 26.63
N ALA A 142 -6.83 -27.24 27.57
CA ALA A 142 -6.65 -28.50 28.32
C ALA A 142 -7.80 -28.78 29.31
N GLU A 143 -8.47 -27.75 29.81
CA GLU A 143 -9.54 -27.83 30.78
C GLU A 143 -10.95 -27.94 30.14
N ARG A 144 -11.09 -27.68 28.82
CA ARG A 144 -12.39 -27.79 28.15
C ARG A 144 -12.96 -29.20 28.20
N GLU A 145 -14.28 -29.29 28.35
CA GLU A 145 -15.02 -30.57 28.32
C GLU A 145 -14.85 -31.22 26.92
N ILE A 146 -15.04 -30.44 25.86
CA ILE A 146 -14.81 -30.91 24.48
C ILE A 146 -13.35 -30.60 24.13
N LYS A 147 -12.56 -31.67 23.97
CA LYS A 147 -11.14 -31.54 23.63
C LYS A 147 -10.95 -31.19 22.16
N VAL A 148 -9.99 -30.33 21.91
CA VAL A 148 -9.50 -30.04 20.56
C VAL A 148 -8.25 -30.89 20.34
N GLU A 149 -8.29 -31.73 19.32
CA GLU A 149 -7.15 -32.60 19.01
C GLU A 149 -5.99 -31.78 18.42
N LYS A 150 -4.75 -32.21 18.73
CA LYS A 150 -3.55 -31.52 18.18
C LYS A 150 -3.49 -31.55 16.65
N SER A 151 -4.12 -32.51 16.01
CA SER A 151 -4.27 -32.59 14.55
C SER A 151 -5.14 -31.47 13.98
N ASP A 152 -6.10 -30.99 14.77
CA ASP A 152 -7.09 -30.01 14.35
C ASP A 152 -6.67 -28.57 14.70
N PHE A 153 -5.99 -28.38 15.85
CA PHE A 153 -5.39 -27.12 16.26
C PHE A 153 -4.11 -27.35 17.07
N ASN A 154 -2.95 -27.07 16.45
CA ASN A 154 -1.66 -27.31 17.10
C ASN A 154 -1.06 -25.96 17.61
N ILE A 155 -1.40 -25.65 18.89
CA ILE A 155 -0.91 -24.44 19.55
C ILE A 155 0.63 -24.43 19.69
N ASP A 156 1.27 -25.60 19.86
CA ASP A 156 2.72 -25.69 20.00
C ASP A 156 3.42 -25.35 18.67
N ASN A 157 2.88 -25.87 17.56
CA ASN A 157 3.36 -25.53 16.22
C ASN A 157 3.19 -24.02 15.94
N MET A 158 2.00 -23.48 16.25
CA MET A 158 1.72 -22.05 16.08
C MET A 158 2.70 -21.17 16.85
N LEU A 159 2.90 -21.44 18.14
CA LEU A 159 3.83 -20.68 18.97
C LEU A 159 5.28 -20.83 18.51
N THR A 160 5.69 -22.01 18.05
CA THR A 160 7.03 -22.23 17.50
C THR A 160 7.25 -21.40 16.24
N THR A 161 6.30 -21.40 15.32
CA THR A 161 6.37 -20.63 14.06
C THR A 161 6.39 -19.14 14.33
N MET A 162 5.54 -18.67 15.25
CA MET A 162 5.41 -17.25 15.59
C MET A 162 6.54 -16.72 16.49
N ARG A 163 7.42 -17.59 17.03
CA ARG A 163 8.49 -17.22 17.96
C ARG A 163 9.40 -16.11 17.43
N GLN A 164 9.57 -16.05 16.12
CA GLN A 164 10.42 -15.03 15.48
C GLN A 164 9.88 -13.58 15.61
N TYR A 165 8.59 -13.40 15.90
CA TYR A 165 7.94 -12.09 16.10
C TYR A 165 7.79 -11.72 17.58
N TYR A 166 8.11 -12.66 18.49
CA TYR A 166 8.06 -12.49 19.93
C TYR A 166 9.45 -12.09 20.45
N ARG A 167 9.51 -11.43 21.59
CA ARG A 167 10.72 -10.89 22.28
C ARG A 167 12.04 -11.54 21.88
N ASP A 168 13.02 -10.74 21.51
CA ASP A 168 14.34 -11.19 21.05
C ASP A 168 14.30 -12.08 19.78
N GLY A 169 13.15 -12.21 19.14
CA GLY A 169 13.00 -12.85 17.84
C GLY A 169 13.47 -11.93 16.72
N ARG A 170 13.78 -12.51 15.57
CA ARG A 170 14.33 -11.78 14.42
C ARG A 170 13.44 -10.60 13.96
N TYR A 171 12.13 -10.70 14.15
CA TYR A 171 11.13 -9.71 13.73
C TYR A 171 10.29 -9.18 14.90
N ASP A 172 10.83 -9.17 16.12
CA ASP A 172 10.13 -8.71 17.32
C ASP A 172 9.72 -7.23 17.23
N PHE A 173 10.49 -6.42 16.50
CA PHE A 173 10.19 -5.02 16.23
C PHE A 173 8.90 -4.80 15.45
N LEU A 174 8.49 -5.78 14.64
CA LEU A 174 7.47 -5.56 13.60
C LEU A 174 6.06 -5.30 14.16
N LEU A 175 5.67 -6.02 15.25
CA LEU A 175 4.29 -6.06 15.74
C LEU A 175 4.12 -5.57 17.18
N ASN A 176 5.15 -4.96 17.76
CA ASN A 176 5.21 -4.56 19.15
C ASN A 176 5.53 -3.07 19.35
N SER A 177 5.17 -2.22 18.39
CA SER A 177 5.42 -0.78 18.49
C SER A 177 4.77 -0.21 19.75
N THR A 178 5.54 0.55 20.49
CA THR A 178 5.06 1.36 21.63
C THR A 178 4.65 2.77 21.19
N GLU A 179 5.12 3.18 20.02
CA GLU A 179 4.74 4.45 19.41
C GLU A 179 3.54 4.26 18.50
N ASN A 180 2.46 4.94 18.82
CA ASN A 180 1.28 4.92 17.98
C ASN A 180 1.33 6.09 17.01
N ILE A 181 1.67 5.80 15.75
CA ILE A 181 1.52 6.79 14.69
C ILE A 181 0.03 6.81 14.34
N ASP A 182 -0.63 7.95 14.59
CA ASP A 182 -2.02 8.15 14.16
C ASP A 182 -2.13 8.11 12.63
N LEU A 183 -2.13 6.90 12.07
CA LEU A 183 -2.32 6.70 10.64
C LEU A 183 -3.72 7.12 10.18
N LEU A 184 -4.69 7.17 11.09
CA LEU A 184 -6.05 7.59 10.75
C LEU A 184 -6.10 9.07 10.37
N GLY A 185 -5.48 9.93 11.18
CA GLY A 185 -5.45 11.38 10.97
C GLY A 185 -4.52 11.82 9.84
N LYS A 186 -3.42 11.09 9.59
CA LYS A 186 -2.44 11.44 8.55
C LYS A 186 -3.03 11.34 7.14
N ARG A 187 -2.97 12.42 6.36
CA ARG A 187 -3.59 12.48 5.04
C ARG A 187 -2.73 11.96 3.90
N PHE A 188 -1.41 11.94 4.07
CA PHE A 188 -0.47 11.44 3.07
C PHE A 188 0.48 10.45 3.68
N ILE A 189 0.38 9.17 3.28
CA ILE A 189 1.17 8.06 3.81
C ILE A 189 1.76 7.27 2.65
N VAL A 190 3.06 7.06 2.70
CA VAL A 190 3.80 6.23 1.74
C VAL A 190 4.43 5.06 2.47
N PHE A 191 4.18 3.86 2.01
CA PHE A 191 4.86 2.63 2.39
C PHE A 191 5.81 2.22 1.27
N GLU A 192 7.09 2.46 1.46
CA GLU A 192 8.13 2.02 0.55
C GLU A 192 8.55 0.60 0.92
N ILE A 193 8.26 -0.34 0.05
CA ILE A 193 8.43 -1.77 0.32
C ILE A 193 9.47 -2.45 -0.57
N ASP A 194 10.26 -1.69 -1.33
CA ASP A 194 11.25 -2.26 -2.26
C ASP A 194 12.27 -3.17 -1.56
N SER A 195 12.74 -2.75 -0.39
CA SER A 195 13.72 -3.50 0.41
C SER A 195 13.21 -4.83 0.96
N ILE A 196 11.88 -4.99 1.11
CA ILE A 196 11.26 -6.20 1.67
C ILE A 196 10.48 -7.04 0.64
N LYS A 197 10.34 -6.57 -0.59
CA LYS A 197 9.51 -7.21 -1.63
C LYS A 197 9.89 -8.66 -1.95
N GLU A 198 11.17 -9.01 -1.78
CA GLU A 198 11.68 -10.37 -1.98
C GLU A 198 11.70 -11.19 -0.68
N ASN A 199 11.37 -10.58 0.46
CA ASN A 199 11.33 -11.26 1.74
C ASN A 199 9.97 -11.93 1.93
N ARG A 200 9.94 -13.26 1.75
CA ARG A 200 8.72 -14.07 1.81
C ARG A 200 8.05 -14.10 3.20
N GLU A 201 8.77 -13.72 4.25
CA GLU A 201 8.24 -13.69 5.62
C GLU A 201 7.67 -12.30 5.98
N LEU A 202 8.38 -11.23 5.62
CA LEU A 202 7.97 -9.86 5.98
C LEU A 202 6.94 -9.27 5.01
N PHE A 203 7.08 -9.52 3.73
CA PHE A 203 6.24 -8.90 2.71
C PHE A 203 4.73 -9.16 2.92
N PRO A 204 4.27 -10.41 3.17
CA PRO A 204 2.85 -10.67 3.42
C PRO A 204 2.34 -9.97 4.68
N VAL A 205 3.14 -9.92 5.74
CA VAL A 205 2.76 -9.32 7.03
C VAL A 205 2.62 -7.79 6.89
N VAL A 206 3.63 -7.13 6.33
CA VAL A 206 3.59 -5.67 6.09
C VAL A 206 2.42 -5.29 5.18
N THR A 207 2.16 -6.10 4.18
CA THR A 207 1.03 -5.94 3.28
C THR A 207 -0.31 -5.91 4.03
N ILE A 208 -0.56 -6.87 4.94
CA ILE A 208 -1.79 -6.91 5.75
C ILE A 208 -1.89 -5.67 6.63
N ILE A 209 -0.79 -5.21 7.22
CA ILE A 209 -0.77 -4.00 8.05
C ILE A 209 -1.17 -2.76 7.23
N ILE A 210 -0.62 -2.62 6.03
CA ILE A 210 -0.98 -1.52 5.11
C ILE A 210 -2.48 -1.57 4.78
N MET A 211 -2.98 -2.76 4.51
CA MET A 211 -4.39 -2.99 4.19
C MET A 211 -5.29 -2.62 5.36
N GLU A 212 -4.94 -3.03 6.57
CA GLU A 212 -5.67 -2.66 7.77
C GLU A 212 -5.70 -1.15 7.98
N ALA A 213 -4.57 -0.47 7.81
CA ALA A 213 -4.50 0.99 7.90
C ALA A 213 -5.47 1.68 6.92
N PHE A 214 -5.56 1.19 5.69
CA PHE A 214 -6.49 1.74 4.70
C PHE A 214 -7.95 1.40 4.99
N ILE A 215 -8.27 0.17 5.41
CA ILE A 215 -9.63 -0.22 5.82
C ILE A 215 -10.12 0.66 6.98
N ASN A 216 -9.27 0.92 7.97
CA ASN A 216 -9.60 1.80 9.09
C ASN A 216 -9.94 3.21 8.60
N LYS A 217 -9.14 3.80 7.70
CA LYS A 217 -9.45 5.07 7.07
C LYS A 217 -10.79 5.03 6.33
N MET A 218 -10.99 4.00 5.54
CA MET A 218 -12.17 3.84 4.72
C MET A 218 -13.45 3.82 5.55
N ARG A 219 -13.45 3.15 6.69
CA ARG A 219 -14.64 2.96 7.55
C ARG A 219 -14.87 4.10 8.54
N ARG A 220 -13.81 4.64 9.14
CA ARG A 220 -13.91 5.65 10.20
C ARG A 220 -14.01 7.08 9.67
N LEU A 221 -13.38 7.41 8.55
CA LEU A 221 -13.42 8.75 7.96
C LEU A 221 -14.63 8.89 7.01
N LYS A 222 -15.79 9.24 7.56
CA LYS A 222 -17.00 9.46 6.76
C LYS A 222 -16.97 10.83 6.09
N GLY A 223 -17.43 10.89 4.82
CA GLY A 223 -17.49 12.15 4.07
C GLY A 223 -16.13 12.65 3.55
N VAL A 224 -15.06 11.94 3.79
CA VAL A 224 -13.71 12.26 3.35
C VAL A 224 -13.33 11.33 2.19
N ARG A 225 -12.74 11.86 1.12
CA ARG A 225 -12.22 11.06 0.01
C ARG A 225 -10.92 10.35 0.43
N LYS A 226 -10.76 9.11 0.01
CA LYS A 226 -9.58 8.30 0.33
C LYS A 226 -9.12 7.56 -0.90
N GLN A 227 -7.80 7.42 -1.06
CA GLN A 227 -7.19 6.66 -2.13
C GLN A 227 -6.20 5.64 -1.58
N LEU A 228 -6.29 4.41 -2.07
CA LEU A 228 -5.22 3.42 -1.99
C LEU A 228 -4.58 3.29 -3.36
N ILE A 229 -3.28 3.50 -3.43
CA ILE A 229 -2.51 3.38 -4.65
C ILE A 229 -1.47 2.29 -4.45
N VAL A 230 -1.44 1.31 -5.34
CA VAL A 230 -0.49 0.21 -5.31
C VAL A 230 0.35 0.26 -6.59
N GLU A 231 1.60 0.69 -6.44
CA GLU A 231 2.61 0.67 -7.52
C GLU A 231 3.16 -0.74 -7.70
N GLU A 232 3.54 -1.07 -8.93
CA GLU A 232 4.06 -2.39 -9.29
C GLU A 232 3.18 -3.54 -8.74
N ALA A 233 1.87 -3.37 -8.91
CA ALA A 233 0.85 -4.19 -8.25
C ALA A 233 0.99 -5.70 -8.50
N TRP A 234 1.68 -6.11 -9.57
CA TRP A 234 1.93 -7.51 -9.88
C TRP A 234 2.66 -8.25 -8.76
N LYS A 235 3.59 -7.58 -8.07
CA LYS A 235 4.30 -8.17 -6.91
C LYS A 235 3.34 -8.43 -5.74
N ALA A 236 2.47 -7.48 -5.47
CA ALA A 236 1.42 -7.64 -4.48
C ALA A 236 0.40 -8.73 -4.89
N LEU A 237 0.12 -8.85 -6.19
CA LEU A 237 -0.85 -9.79 -6.74
C LEU A 237 -0.34 -11.23 -6.80
N SER A 238 0.95 -11.47 -6.62
CA SER A 238 1.50 -12.82 -6.50
C SER A 238 1.09 -13.50 -5.18
N SER A 239 0.75 -12.71 -4.16
CA SER A 239 0.19 -13.21 -2.90
C SER A 239 -1.32 -13.42 -3.00
N ALA A 240 -1.81 -14.63 -2.68
CA ALA A 240 -3.23 -14.95 -2.70
C ALA A 240 -4.05 -14.04 -1.76
N ASN A 241 -3.53 -13.76 -0.58
CA ASN A 241 -4.17 -12.89 0.41
C ASN A 241 -4.32 -11.45 -0.11
N MET A 242 -3.29 -10.93 -0.77
CA MET A 242 -3.32 -9.60 -1.36
C MET A 242 -4.28 -9.53 -2.56
N ALA A 243 -4.28 -10.56 -3.40
CA ALA A 243 -5.19 -10.64 -4.55
C ALA A 243 -6.66 -10.58 -4.08
N GLU A 244 -7.02 -11.37 -3.06
CA GLU A 244 -8.36 -11.36 -2.46
C GLU A 244 -8.68 -10.01 -1.81
N TYR A 245 -7.70 -9.37 -1.17
CA TYR A 245 -7.89 -8.07 -0.59
C TYR A 245 -8.14 -6.99 -1.66
N LEU A 246 -7.33 -6.95 -2.71
CA LEU A 246 -7.56 -6.02 -3.83
C LEU A 246 -8.92 -6.28 -4.49
N ARG A 247 -9.32 -7.55 -4.63
CA ARG A 247 -10.66 -7.91 -5.09
C ARG A 247 -11.75 -7.31 -4.21
N TYR A 248 -11.62 -7.43 -2.90
CA TYR A 248 -12.53 -6.81 -1.94
C TYR A 248 -12.56 -5.28 -2.08
N MET A 249 -11.39 -4.65 -2.19
CA MET A 249 -11.27 -3.20 -2.35
C MET A 249 -11.99 -2.70 -3.60
N TYR A 250 -11.73 -3.29 -4.76
CA TYR A 250 -12.38 -2.88 -6.02
C TYR A 250 -13.91 -3.04 -6.01
N LYS A 251 -14.42 -3.97 -5.21
CA LYS A 251 -15.89 -4.16 -5.06
C LYS A 251 -16.52 -3.21 -4.04
N THR A 252 -15.78 -2.70 -3.08
CA THR A 252 -16.36 -2.06 -1.89
C THR A 252 -15.94 -0.61 -1.69
N VAL A 253 -14.75 -0.21 -2.10
CA VAL A 253 -14.13 1.08 -1.77
C VAL A 253 -15.02 2.27 -2.12
N ARG A 254 -15.76 2.20 -3.24
CA ARG A 254 -16.66 3.26 -3.70
C ARG A 254 -17.79 3.56 -2.69
N LYS A 255 -18.29 2.54 -1.96
CA LYS A 255 -19.33 2.71 -0.94
C LYS A 255 -18.87 3.58 0.24
N TYR A 256 -17.56 3.70 0.43
CA TYR A 256 -16.94 4.46 1.50
C TYR A 256 -16.29 5.77 1.02
N TYR A 257 -16.67 6.24 -0.17
CA TYR A 257 -16.09 7.42 -0.78
C TYR A 257 -14.57 7.27 -0.96
N GLY A 258 -14.16 6.11 -1.41
CA GLY A 258 -12.77 5.75 -1.65
C GLY A 258 -12.50 5.32 -3.08
N GLU A 259 -11.24 5.29 -3.44
CA GLU A 259 -10.72 4.84 -4.73
C GLU A 259 -9.58 3.86 -4.50
N ALA A 260 -9.52 2.82 -5.32
CA ALA A 260 -8.38 1.89 -5.39
C ALA A 260 -7.73 2.03 -6.78
N ILE A 261 -6.44 2.32 -6.79
CA ILE A 261 -5.66 2.55 -8.00
C ILE A 261 -4.52 1.53 -8.04
N VAL A 262 -4.46 0.78 -9.12
CA VAL A 262 -3.38 -0.16 -9.41
C VAL A 262 -2.54 0.39 -10.54
N VAL A 263 -1.25 0.47 -10.32
CA VAL A 263 -0.28 0.94 -11.31
C VAL A 263 0.61 -0.23 -11.72
N THR A 264 0.73 -0.46 -13.03
CA THR A 264 1.58 -1.53 -13.57
C THR A 264 2.32 -1.10 -14.81
N GLN A 265 3.43 -1.76 -15.09
CA GLN A 265 4.21 -1.56 -16.30
C GLN A 265 3.69 -2.44 -17.44
N GLU A 266 3.26 -3.64 -17.14
CA GLU A 266 2.84 -4.63 -18.13
C GLU A 266 1.40 -5.10 -17.88
N VAL A 267 0.69 -5.37 -18.96
CA VAL A 267 -0.66 -5.94 -18.92
C VAL A 267 -0.63 -7.38 -18.42
N ASP A 268 0.41 -8.10 -18.79
CA ASP A 268 0.60 -9.50 -18.43
C ASP A 268 0.64 -9.68 -16.90
N ASP A 269 1.11 -8.68 -16.17
CA ASP A 269 1.10 -8.65 -14.70
C ASP A 269 -0.31 -8.75 -14.11
N ILE A 270 -1.29 -8.11 -14.75
CA ILE A 270 -2.70 -8.16 -14.33
C ILE A 270 -3.34 -9.48 -14.77
N ILE A 271 -2.95 -10.01 -15.93
CA ILE A 271 -3.54 -11.22 -16.51
C ILE A 271 -3.11 -12.48 -15.76
N SER A 272 -1.91 -12.49 -15.19
CA SER A 272 -1.31 -13.66 -14.51
C SER A 272 -2.13 -14.15 -13.32
N SER A 273 -2.92 -13.27 -12.69
CA SER A 273 -3.85 -13.64 -11.62
C SER A 273 -5.30 -13.64 -12.13
N PRO A 274 -5.92 -14.82 -12.33
CA PRO A 274 -7.33 -14.91 -12.76
C PRO A 274 -8.30 -14.18 -11.83
N VAL A 275 -8.06 -14.23 -10.53
CA VAL A 275 -8.88 -13.59 -9.48
C VAL A 275 -8.88 -12.08 -9.65
N VAL A 276 -7.75 -11.50 -10.03
CA VAL A 276 -7.55 -10.06 -10.10
C VAL A 276 -7.97 -9.51 -11.46
N LYS A 277 -7.68 -10.24 -12.54
CA LYS A 277 -8.05 -9.86 -13.90
C LYS A 277 -9.52 -9.44 -13.99
N GLU A 278 -10.43 -10.29 -13.57
CA GLU A 278 -11.86 -10.01 -13.62
C GLU A 278 -12.26 -8.88 -12.66
N SER A 279 -11.69 -8.86 -11.47
CA SER A 279 -12.09 -7.90 -10.44
C SER A 279 -11.55 -6.50 -10.68
N ILE A 280 -10.30 -6.35 -11.11
CA ILE A 280 -9.70 -5.04 -11.37
C ILE A 280 -10.26 -4.46 -12.67
N ILE A 281 -10.22 -5.20 -13.77
CA ILE A 281 -10.59 -4.67 -15.09
C ILE A 281 -12.07 -4.34 -15.15
N ASN A 282 -12.94 -5.24 -14.64
CA ASN A 282 -14.38 -5.05 -14.70
C ASN A 282 -14.91 -3.98 -13.74
N ASN A 283 -14.18 -3.68 -12.66
CA ASN A 283 -14.58 -2.65 -11.69
C ASN A 283 -13.78 -1.35 -11.83
N SER A 284 -12.87 -1.24 -12.80
CA SER A 284 -12.13 -0.02 -13.08
C SER A 284 -12.93 0.91 -14.00
N ASP A 285 -13.59 1.90 -13.43
CA ASP A 285 -14.33 2.92 -14.18
C ASP A 285 -13.39 3.88 -14.94
N CYS A 286 -12.19 4.10 -14.43
CA CYS A 286 -11.16 4.93 -15.04
C CYS A 286 -9.96 4.08 -15.49
N LYS A 287 -9.57 4.22 -16.75
CA LYS A 287 -8.38 3.58 -17.31
C LYS A 287 -7.44 4.68 -17.83
N ILE A 288 -6.20 4.65 -17.40
CA ILE A 288 -5.18 5.63 -17.78
C ILE A 288 -4.02 4.88 -18.43
N LEU A 289 -3.70 5.25 -19.66
CA LEU A 289 -2.59 4.69 -20.42
C LEU A 289 -1.61 5.79 -20.83
N LEU A 290 -0.35 5.55 -20.54
CA LEU A 290 0.75 6.35 -21.04
C LEU A 290 1.26 5.78 -22.36
N ASP A 291 2.36 6.29 -22.87
CA ASP A 291 2.95 5.87 -24.16
C ASP A 291 3.11 4.34 -24.26
N GLN A 292 2.42 3.72 -25.19
CA GLN A 292 2.37 2.29 -25.42
C GLN A 292 3.16 1.84 -26.67
N ARG A 293 3.98 2.71 -27.27
CA ARG A 293 4.71 2.40 -28.51
C ARG A 293 5.60 1.15 -28.39
N LYS A 294 6.14 0.89 -27.21
CA LYS A 294 6.92 -0.33 -26.93
C LYS A 294 6.11 -1.62 -27.15
N TYR A 295 4.80 -1.55 -27.02
CA TYR A 295 3.90 -2.69 -27.14
C TYR A 295 3.04 -2.67 -28.41
N MET A 296 3.39 -1.83 -29.40
CA MET A 296 2.60 -1.65 -30.63
C MET A 296 2.25 -3.00 -31.30
N ASN A 297 3.22 -3.92 -31.37
CA ASN A 297 3.02 -5.24 -32.00
C ASN A 297 2.15 -6.21 -31.20
N LYS A 298 1.90 -5.92 -29.91
CA LYS A 298 1.08 -6.72 -29.02
C LYS A 298 -0.16 -5.97 -28.54
N PHE A 299 -0.45 -4.79 -29.10
CA PHE A 299 -1.48 -3.90 -28.59
C PHE A 299 -2.89 -4.49 -28.74
N ASP A 300 -3.12 -5.41 -29.68
CA ASP A 300 -4.41 -6.09 -29.86
C ASP A 300 -4.81 -6.90 -28.63
N ALA A 301 -3.83 -7.49 -27.93
CA ALA A 301 -4.08 -8.18 -26.66
C ALA A 301 -4.50 -7.18 -25.55
N ILE A 302 -3.84 -6.02 -25.49
CA ILE A 302 -4.20 -4.92 -24.56
C ILE A 302 -5.59 -4.40 -24.89
N GLN A 303 -5.88 -4.14 -26.15
CA GLN A 303 -7.18 -3.70 -26.64
C GLN A 303 -8.30 -4.64 -26.22
N SER A 304 -8.13 -5.92 -26.48
CA SER A 304 -9.10 -6.96 -26.13
C SER A 304 -9.30 -7.08 -24.62
N LEU A 305 -8.21 -7.05 -23.85
CA LEU A 305 -8.26 -7.16 -22.40
C LEU A 305 -9.00 -6.00 -21.75
N LEU A 306 -8.69 -4.77 -22.17
CA LEU A 306 -9.28 -3.55 -21.61
C LEU A 306 -10.60 -3.16 -22.24
N GLY A 307 -11.07 -3.89 -23.28
CA GLY A 307 -12.31 -3.61 -23.98
C GLY A 307 -12.28 -2.29 -24.75
N LEU A 308 -11.12 -1.94 -25.37
CA LEU A 308 -10.94 -0.67 -26.08
C LEU A 308 -11.48 -0.74 -27.49
N THR A 309 -12.09 0.36 -27.94
CA THR A 309 -12.53 0.54 -29.33
C THR A 309 -11.35 0.84 -30.26
N GLU A 310 -11.53 0.70 -31.57
CA GLU A 310 -10.51 1.08 -32.59
C GLU A 310 -10.12 2.57 -32.50
N LYS A 311 -11.09 3.44 -32.17
CA LYS A 311 -10.84 4.85 -31.94
C LYS A 311 -9.88 5.07 -30.76
N GLU A 312 -10.15 4.41 -29.63
CA GLU A 312 -9.33 4.51 -28.44
C GLU A 312 -7.93 3.93 -28.65
N LYS A 313 -7.82 2.80 -29.36
CA LYS A 313 -6.54 2.25 -29.80
C LYS A 313 -5.72 3.29 -30.59
N SER A 314 -6.36 3.92 -31.58
CA SER A 314 -5.70 4.94 -32.39
C SER A 314 -5.23 6.14 -31.57
N GLN A 315 -6.05 6.60 -30.62
CA GLN A 315 -5.70 7.66 -29.68
C GLN A 315 -4.50 7.28 -28.82
N ILE A 316 -4.50 6.09 -28.22
CA ILE A 316 -3.45 5.61 -27.33
C ILE A 316 -2.12 5.45 -28.09
N LEU A 317 -2.15 4.90 -29.30
CA LEU A 317 -0.96 4.72 -30.11
C LEU A 317 -0.41 6.05 -30.66
N SER A 318 -1.20 7.12 -30.69
CA SER A 318 -0.78 8.46 -31.11
C SER A 318 -0.05 9.27 -30.00
N ILE A 319 -0.08 8.79 -28.75
CA ILE A 319 0.55 9.47 -27.60
C ILE A 319 2.03 9.71 -27.88
N ASN A 320 2.47 10.95 -27.71
CA ASN A 320 3.85 11.39 -27.89
C ASN A 320 4.45 11.14 -29.30
N MET A 321 3.63 10.86 -30.31
CA MET A 321 4.16 10.68 -31.68
C MET A 321 4.75 11.95 -32.28
N ALA A 322 4.14 13.10 -31.98
CA ALA A 322 4.65 14.40 -32.40
C ALA A 322 5.67 14.97 -31.41
N ASN A 323 6.63 14.15 -30.98
CA ASN A 323 7.56 14.51 -29.91
C ASN A 323 8.48 15.67 -30.36
N ASN A 324 8.18 16.87 -29.90
CA ASN A 324 9.04 18.02 -30.05
C ASN A 324 9.91 18.13 -28.79
N PRO A 325 11.25 18.18 -28.89
CA PRO A 325 12.13 18.33 -27.73
C PRO A 325 11.85 19.57 -26.86
N SER A 326 11.24 20.62 -27.44
CA SER A 326 10.83 21.80 -26.71
C SER A 326 9.50 21.68 -25.95
N ARG A 327 8.84 20.54 -25.99
CA ARG A 327 7.59 20.31 -25.26
C ARG A 327 7.85 20.19 -23.75
N LEU A 328 7.16 21.00 -22.99
CA LEU A 328 7.16 20.94 -21.51
C LEU A 328 6.10 20.00 -20.94
N TYR A 329 5.39 19.24 -21.77
CA TYR A 329 4.32 18.32 -21.35
C TYR A 329 4.51 16.91 -21.92
N LYS A 330 3.92 15.94 -21.23
CA LYS A 330 3.72 14.57 -21.74
C LYS A 330 2.25 14.29 -21.95
N GLU A 331 1.94 13.53 -22.98
CA GLU A 331 0.57 13.13 -23.27
C GLU A 331 0.19 11.86 -22.51
N VAL A 332 -1.07 11.78 -22.13
CA VAL A 332 -1.68 10.65 -21.44
C VAL A 332 -3.09 10.44 -21.98
N TRP A 333 -3.47 9.19 -22.21
CA TRP A 333 -4.83 8.83 -22.54
C TRP A 333 -5.61 8.48 -21.29
N ILE A 334 -6.84 9.02 -21.16
CA ILE A 334 -7.75 8.76 -20.05
C ILE A 334 -9.10 8.34 -20.63
N GLY A 335 -9.57 7.15 -20.23
CA GLY A 335 -10.90 6.64 -20.55
C GLY A 335 -11.75 6.48 -19.30
N LEU A 336 -12.99 6.96 -19.35
CA LEU A 336 -13.95 6.96 -18.25
C LEU A 336 -15.19 6.13 -18.62
N GLY A 337 -15.34 4.98 -17.96
CA GLY A 337 -16.54 4.14 -18.04
C GLY A 337 -16.98 3.71 -19.45
N GLY A 338 -16.07 3.71 -20.42
CA GLY A 338 -16.39 3.38 -21.83
C GLY A 338 -17.22 4.45 -22.56
N THR A 339 -17.52 5.57 -21.91
CA THR A 339 -18.37 6.64 -22.50
C THR A 339 -17.59 7.83 -22.98
N GLN A 340 -16.47 8.13 -22.33
CA GLN A 340 -15.61 9.27 -22.66
C GLN A 340 -14.16 8.84 -22.66
N SER A 341 -13.42 9.23 -23.68
CA SER A 341 -11.98 9.02 -23.75
C SER A 341 -11.32 10.12 -24.56
N ALA A 342 -10.15 10.58 -24.09
CA ALA A 342 -9.35 11.57 -24.78
C ALA A 342 -7.86 11.47 -24.38
N VAL A 343 -7.02 12.09 -25.21
CA VAL A 343 -5.62 12.33 -24.90
C VAL A 343 -5.48 13.71 -24.28
N TYR A 344 -4.79 13.79 -23.16
CA TYR A 344 -4.55 15.01 -22.39
C TYR A 344 -3.05 15.29 -22.32
N ALA A 345 -2.70 16.57 -22.24
CA ALA A 345 -1.34 17.01 -21.96
C ALA A 345 -1.15 17.18 -20.44
N THR A 346 -0.10 16.60 -19.90
CA THR A 346 0.30 16.78 -18.50
C THR A 346 1.52 17.66 -18.46
N GLU A 347 1.34 18.90 -18.01
CA GLU A 347 2.40 19.89 -17.82
C GLU A 347 2.56 20.17 -16.33
N VAL A 348 3.81 20.36 -15.89
CA VAL A 348 4.15 20.68 -14.50
C VAL A 348 5.16 21.81 -14.45
N SER A 349 5.21 22.53 -13.33
CA SER A 349 6.24 23.55 -13.11
C SER A 349 7.63 22.92 -12.93
N ALA A 350 8.68 23.72 -13.03
CA ALA A 350 10.05 23.27 -12.76
C ALA A 350 10.21 22.76 -11.31
N GLU A 351 9.50 23.37 -10.37
CA GLU A 351 9.46 22.95 -8.98
C GLU A 351 8.80 21.58 -8.80
N GLU A 352 7.65 21.38 -9.44
CA GLU A 352 6.96 20.08 -9.43
C GLU A 352 7.82 18.99 -10.07
N TYR A 353 8.47 19.31 -11.19
CA TYR A 353 9.38 18.38 -11.85
C TYR A 353 10.48 17.90 -10.89
N LEU A 354 11.13 18.83 -10.19
CA LEU A 354 12.21 18.49 -9.23
C LEU A 354 11.70 17.72 -8.01
N ALA A 355 10.45 17.95 -7.60
CA ALA A 355 9.82 17.17 -6.52
C ALA A 355 9.44 15.74 -6.96
N TYR A 356 9.16 15.53 -8.25
CA TYR A 356 8.68 14.25 -8.78
C TYR A 356 9.75 13.44 -9.50
N THR A 357 10.94 14.05 -9.74
CA THR A 357 11.98 13.37 -10.51
C THR A 357 12.45 12.09 -9.87
N THR A 358 12.54 11.05 -10.67
CA THR A 358 13.13 9.75 -10.32
C THR A 358 14.48 9.57 -10.99
N GLU A 359 14.97 10.60 -11.70
CA GLU A 359 16.30 10.59 -12.29
C GLU A 359 17.33 10.68 -11.18
N GLU A 360 18.24 9.72 -11.13
CA GLU A 360 19.15 9.48 -10.01
C GLU A 360 20.04 10.68 -9.72
N THR A 361 20.63 11.29 -10.75
CA THR A 361 21.57 12.40 -10.57
C THR A 361 20.87 13.65 -10.05
N GLU A 362 19.68 13.97 -10.57
CA GLU A 362 18.88 15.10 -10.12
C GLU A 362 18.37 14.88 -8.69
N LYS A 363 17.90 13.67 -8.40
CA LYS A 363 17.42 13.30 -7.07
C LYS A 363 18.52 13.42 -6.01
N VAL A 364 19.69 12.87 -6.30
CA VAL A 364 20.86 12.97 -5.41
C VAL A 364 21.27 14.42 -5.19
N GLU A 365 21.25 15.28 -6.24
CA GLU A 365 21.55 16.70 -6.11
C GLU A 365 20.57 17.40 -5.17
N VAL A 366 19.27 17.16 -5.33
CA VAL A 366 18.22 17.74 -4.47
C VAL A 366 18.45 17.38 -3.02
N TYR A 367 18.65 16.09 -2.69
CA TYR A 367 18.82 15.66 -1.31
C TYR A 367 20.13 16.14 -0.70
N ARG A 368 21.23 16.06 -1.43
CA ARG A 368 22.54 16.58 -0.96
C ARG A 368 22.49 18.07 -0.60
N LEU A 369 21.81 18.87 -1.42
CA LEU A 369 21.64 20.29 -1.14
C LEU A 369 20.66 20.53 0.02
N ALA A 370 19.61 19.70 0.16
CA ALA A 370 18.70 19.79 1.28
C ALA A 370 19.40 19.54 2.62
N GLU A 371 20.28 18.54 2.69
CA GLU A 371 21.10 18.28 3.89
C GLU A 371 21.95 19.51 4.27
N GLN A 372 22.53 20.19 3.28
CA GLN A 372 23.33 21.42 3.52
C GLN A 372 22.49 22.58 4.03
N LEU A 373 21.18 22.61 3.73
CA LEU A 373 20.21 23.61 4.19
C LEU A 373 19.38 23.12 5.39
N GLY A 374 19.88 22.18 6.17
CA GLY A 374 19.22 21.71 7.39
C GLY A 374 17.94 20.89 7.14
N GLY A 375 17.83 20.28 5.96
CA GLY A 375 16.67 19.46 5.56
C GLY A 375 15.57 20.22 4.81
N ASP A 376 15.78 21.49 4.49
CA ASP A 376 14.78 22.30 3.76
C ASP A 376 14.79 21.97 2.26
N ILE A 377 14.07 20.91 1.90
CA ILE A 377 13.93 20.46 0.51
C ILE A 377 13.16 21.48 -0.35
N GLU A 378 12.22 22.25 0.21
CA GLU A 378 11.45 23.23 -0.52
C GLU A 378 12.34 24.38 -0.98
N ALA A 379 13.20 24.91 -0.12
CA ALA A 379 14.15 25.96 -0.47
C ALA A 379 15.10 25.51 -1.58
N VAL A 380 15.60 24.26 -1.52
CA VAL A 380 16.46 23.68 -2.56
C VAL A 380 15.74 23.58 -3.89
N ILE A 381 14.54 23.05 -3.91
CA ILE A 381 13.74 22.89 -5.15
C ILE A 381 13.51 24.25 -5.80
N ARG A 382 13.13 25.27 -5.02
CA ARG A 382 12.97 26.65 -5.53
C ARG A 382 14.26 27.19 -6.13
N GLN A 383 15.38 27.04 -5.44
CA GLN A 383 16.68 27.48 -5.92
C GLN A 383 17.10 26.82 -7.23
N LEU A 384 16.90 25.50 -7.34
CA LEU A 384 17.23 24.74 -8.54
C LEU A 384 16.28 25.09 -9.70
N ALA A 385 15.00 25.28 -9.44
CA ALA A 385 14.03 25.71 -10.43
C ALA A 385 14.37 27.09 -11.00
N GLU A 386 14.75 28.06 -10.15
CA GLU A 386 15.21 29.37 -10.61
C GLU A 386 16.49 29.30 -11.46
N ARG A 387 17.42 28.40 -11.11
CA ARG A 387 18.63 28.18 -11.92
C ARG A 387 18.30 27.62 -13.30
N ARG A 388 17.29 26.74 -13.42
CA ARG A 388 16.84 26.20 -14.71
C ARG A 388 16.23 27.32 -15.58
N ARG A 389 15.28 28.10 -15.04
CA ARG A 389 14.65 29.22 -15.77
C ARG A 389 15.63 30.26 -16.27
N LYS A 390 16.79 30.42 -15.63
CA LYS A 390 17.85 31.36 -16.08
C LYS A 390 18.73 30.76 -17.18
N LYS A 391 18.66 29.46 -17.44
CA LYS A 391 19.41 28.75 -18.48
C LYS A 391 18.60 28.52 -19.75
N GLU A 392 17.26 28.59 -19.66
CA GLU A 392 16.32 28.64 -20.78
C GLU A 392 16.18 30.05 -21.34
#